data_974f47b8790802c1c0da4558acf1de7e
#
_entry.id   974f47b8790802c1c0da4558acf1de7e
#
_cell.length_a   1.000
_cell.length_b   1.000
_cell.length_c   1.000
_cell.angle_alpha   90.00
_cell.angle_beta   90.00
_cell.angle_gamma   90.00
#
_symmetry.space_group_name_H-M   'P 1'
#
loop_
_entity.id
_entity.type
_entity.pdbx_description
1 polymer ?
#
loop_
_entity_poly.entity_id
_entity_poly.type
_entity_poly.pdbx_seq_one_letter_code
_entity_poly.pdbx_strand_id
1 'polypeptide(L)'
;EPTGSPVIVVDRDAIVLAGTTTTTDLLRKVPQIVGLGASETASAAQNGAANVTRASGVNLRGIGSNATLLLLDGRRLPPSGTQGQLTDASVVPAIVLQRVEVVADGGSSIYGSDAVTGVVNLIPRSTFTGNESVVRFGVADSYDELQVAHIFGTSWGSGNLVIAGEYGDHSGLDGVDRSFY
;
A
#
# COMPACT_ATOMS: atom_id res chain seq x y z
N GLU A 1 30.32 11.17 -6.21
CA GLU A 1 29.69 10.07 -5.46
C GLU A 1 28.31 10.53 -5.00
N PRO A 2 27.25 9.85 -5.35
CA PRO A 2 25.94 10.20 -4.82
C PRO A 2 25.87 9.78 -3.36
N THR A 3 26.05 10.70 -2.45
CA THR A 3 25.76 10.54 -1.02
C THR A 3 24.25 10.66 -0.78
N GLY A 4 23.47 9.84 -1.47
CA GLY A 4 22.02 9.75 -1.27
C GLY A 4 21.69 8.60 -0.35
N SER A 5 20.63 8.73 0.42
CA SER A 5 20.05 7.62 1.20
C SER A 5 19.76 6.44 0.28
N PRO A 6 20.02 5.19 0.69
CA PRO A 6 19.73 4.02 -0.13
C PRO A 6 18.25 3.96 -0.45
N VAL A 7 17.93 3.80 -1.73
CA VAL A 7 16.55 3.59 -2.20
C VAL A 7 16.32 2.10 -2.37
N ILE A 8 15.32 1.58 -1.69
CA ILE A 8 14.84 0.21 -1.88
C ILE A 8 13.77 0.26 -2.96
N VAL A 9 13.94 -0.53 -4.01
CA VAL A 9 12.98 -0.61 -5.12
C VAL A 9 12.36 -1.99 -5.14
N VAL A 10 11.04 -2.05 -5.04
CA VAL A 10 10.24 -3.25 -5.33
C VAL A 10 9.67 -3.06 -6.72
N ASP A 11 10.25 -3.72 -7.69
CA ASP A 11 9.85 -3.61 -9.10
C ASP A 11 8.61 -4.45 -9.44
N ARG A 12 8.16 -4.37 -10.70
CA ARG A 12 6.97 -5.08 -11.14
C ARG A 12 7.10 -6.60 -11.00
N ASP A 13 8.26 -7.15 -11.30
CA ASP A 13 8.49 -8.60 -11.21
C ASP A 13 8.40 -9.07 -9.76
N ALA A 14 8.98 -8.32 -8.83
CA ALA A 14 8.85 -8.59 -7.40
C ALA A 14 7.41 -8.44 -6.90
N ILE A 15 6.64 -7.46 -7.41
CA ILE A 15 5.22 -7.29 -7.10
C ILE A 15 4.41 -8.51 -7.56
N VAL A 16 4.61 -8.96 -8.79
CA VAL A 16 3.92 -10.13 -9.34
C VAL A 16 4.32 -11.40 -8.57
N LEU A 17 5.62 -11.58 -8.30
CA LEU A 17 6.13 -12.73 -7.55
C LEU A 17 5.64 -12.75 -6.10
N ALA A 18 5.40 -11.58 -5.52
CA ALA A 18 4.82 -11.46 -4.18
C ALA A 18 3.41 -12.06 -4.09
N GLY A 19 2.69 -12.19 -5.22
CA GLY A 19 1.36 -12.78 -5.29
C GLY A 19 0.30 -12.02 -4.47
N THR A 20 0.54 -10.74 -4.18
CA THR A 20 -0.39 -9.88 -3.45
C THR A 20 -1.27 -9.12 -4.43
N THR A 21 -2.55 -8.98 -4.11
CA THR A 21 -3.52 -8.21 -4.89
C THR A 21 -3.69 -6.81 -4.36
N THR A 22 -3.47 -6.58 -3.05
CA THR A 22 -3.59 -5.27 -2.42
C THR A 22 -2.23 -4.61 -2.22
N THR A 23 -2.20 -3.29 -2.32
CA THR A 23 -1.00 -2.49 -2.03
C THR A 23 -0.59 -2.62 -0.56
N THR A 24 -1.55 -2.75 0.35
CA THR A 24 -1.28 -2.95 1.77
C THR A 24 -0.51 -4.24 2.03
N ASP A 25 -0.91 -5.37 1.42
CA ASP A 25 -0.23 -6.65 1.58
C ASP A 25 1.16 -6.65 0.93
N LEU A 26 1.30 -5.96 -0.19
CA LEU A 26 2.59 -5.74 -0.83
C LEU A 26 3.54 -4.99 0.13
N LEU A 27 3.09 -3.89 0.70
CA LEU A 27 3.89 -3.06 1.60
C LEU A 27 4.28 -3.81 2.89
N ARG A 28 3.43 -4.72 3.39
CA ARG A 28 3.77 -5.59 4.54
C ARG A 28 4.98 -6.49 4.29
N LYS A 29 5.28 -6.80 3.03
CA LYS A 29 6.45 -7.61 2.66
C LYS A 29 7.76 -6.80 2.61
N VAL A 30 7.68 -5.49 2.73
CA VAL A 30 8.86 -4.61 2.81
C VAL A 30 9.38 -4.60 4.25
N PRO A 31 10.59 -5.10 4.53
CA PRO A 31 11.08 -5.32 5.91
C PRO A 31 11.15 -4.06 6.77
N GLN A 32 11.28 -2.87 6.15
CA GLN A 32 11.36 -1.59 6.85
C GLN A 32 10.00 -1.04 7.28
N ILE A 33 8.91 -1.61 6.74
CA ILE A 33 7.55 -1.17 7.05
C ILE A 33 7.01 -2.03 8.18
N VAL A 34 6.70 -1.38 9.30
CA VAL A 34 6.24 -2.00 10.52
C VAL A 34 4.84 -1.51 10.85
N GLY A 35 3.85 -2.38 10.74
CA GLY A 35 2.48 -2.06 11.08
C GLY A 35 1.80 -1.08 10.12
N LEU A 36 0.99 -1.60 9.23
CA LEU A 36 0.24 -0.84 8.20
C LEU A 36 -1.19 -0.49 8.65
N GLY A 37 -1.41 -0.26 9.93
CA GLY A 37 -2.71 0.14 10.43
C GLY A 37 -3.67 -1.02 10.70
N ALA A 38 -4.96 -0.76 10.58
CA ALA A 38 -5.99 -1.75 10.87
C ALA A 38 -5.89 -2.92 9.86
N SER A 39 -5.54 -4.08 10.39
CA SER A 39 -5.75 -5.35 9.72
C SER A 39 -6.73 -6.16 10.57
N GLU A 40 -7.30 -7.21 10.03
CA GLU A 40 -8.16 -8.12 10.78
C GLU A 40 -7.48 -8.68 12.04
N THR A 41 -6.16 -8.80 11.99
CA THR A 41 -5.34 -9.29 13.10
C THR A 41 -4.86 -8.19 14.05
N ALA A 42 -4.98 -6.92 13.68
CA ALA A 42 -4.60 -5.78 14.50
C ALA A 42 -5.84 -5.08 15.02
N SER A 43 -6.28 -5.46 16.21
CA SER A 43 -7.43 -4.83 16.89
C SER A 43 -7.18 -3.37 17.29
N ALA A 44 -5.92 -2.97 17.39
CA ALA A 44 -5.55 -1.59 17.67
C ALA A 44 -5.35 -0.85 16.35
N ALA A 45 -6.31 -0.02 15.98
CA ALA A 45 -6.13 0.91 14.88
C ALA A 45 -4.88 1.76 15.12
N GLN A 46 -4.04 1.87 14.10
CA GLN A 46 -2.95 2.84 14.10
C GLN A 46 -3.51 4.23 14.42
N ASN A 47 -2.88 4.94 15.37
CA ASN A 47 -3.38 6.21 15.91
C ASN A 47 -4.75 6.12 16.64
N GLY A 48 -5.20 4.94 17.07
CA GLY A 48 -6.38 4.77 17.91
C GLY A 48 -7.64 5.42 17.34
N ALA A 49 -8.32 6.21 18.15
CA ALA A 49 -9.56 6.88 17.78
C ALA A 49 -9.43 7.89 16.62
N ALA A 50 -8.22 8.34 16.29
CA ALA A 50 -7.98 9.24 15.16
C ALA A 50 -8.10 8.53 13.79
N ASN A 51 -8.00 7.20 13.75
CA ASN A 51 -8.11 6.38 12.54
C ASN A 51 -9.47 5.70 12.43
N VAL A 52 -10.56 6.45 12.53
CA VAL A 52 -11.93 5.94 12.41
C VAL A 52 -12.24 5.36 11.03
N THR A 53 -11.49 5.76 10.01
CA THR A 53 -11.61 5.26 8.63
C THR A 53 -10.87 3.96 8.40
N ARG A 54 -10.15 3.45 9.42
CA ARG A 54 -9.27 2.26 9.33
C ARG A 54 -8.26 2.35 8.17
N ALA A 55 -7.76 3.55 7.89
CA ALA A 55 -6.77 3.78 6.87
C ALA A 55 -5.48 2.99 7.12
N SER A 56 -4.89 2.48 6.05
CA SER A 56 -3.63 1.73 6.08
C SER A 56 -2.43 2.67 5.95
N GLY A 57 -2.11 3.38 7.03
CA GLY A 57 -1.00 4.31 7.08
C GLY A 57 0.36 3.59 7.09
N VAL A 58 1.25 3.98 6.20
CA VAL A 58 2.61 3.41 6.15
C VAL A 58 3.42 3.88 7.34
N ASN A 59 4.10 2.95 8.02
CA ASN A 59 4.93 3.24 9.18
C ASN A 59 6.33 2.64 8.97
N LEU A 60 7.28 3.47 8.59
CA LEU A 60 8.67 3.08 8.49
C LEU A 60 9.32 3.05 9.87
N ARG A 61 10.02 1.96 10.18
CA ARG A 61 10.76 1.76 11.44
C ARG A 61 9.92 1.79 12.72
N GLY A 62 8.60 1.77 12.63
CA GLY A 62 7.73 1.73 13.81
C GLY A 62 7.57 3.05 14.58
N ILE A 63 8.03 4.19 14.05
CA ILE A 63 7.98 5.49 14.73
C ILE A 63 6.58 6.13 14.65
N GLY A 64 5.83 5.79 13.62
CA GLY A 64 4.47 6.28 13.41
C GLY A 64 4.20 6.59 11.95
N SER A 65 2.93 6.43 11.55
CA SER A 65 2.52 6.70 10.17
C SER A 65 2.50 8.19 9.82
N ASN A 66 2.38 9.06 10.81
CA ASN A 66 2.45 10.50 10.65
C ASN A 66 3.86 11.03 10.41
N ALA A 67 4.89 10.19 10.60
CA ALA A 67 6.28 10.52 10.34
C ALA A 67 6.81 9.91 9.02
N THR A 68 5.97 9.17 8.30
CA THR A 68 6.28 8.51 7.03
C THR A 68 5.46 9.14 5.91
N LEU A 69 6.12 9.70 4.92
CA LEU A 69 5.44 10.29 3.77
C LEU A 69 5.11 9.25 2.72
N LEU A 70 3.83 9.14 2.36
CA LEU A 70 3.37 8.35 1.22
C LEU A 70 3.09 9.24 0.02
N LEU A 71 3.68 8.89 -1.11
CA LEU A 71 3.51 9.59 -2.39
C LEU A 71 2.92 8.64 -3.43
N LEU A 72 2.16 9.20 -4.36
CA LEU A 72 1.75 8.57 -5.61
C LEU A 72 2.35 9.38 -6.76
N ASP A 73 3.25 8.77 -7.51
CA ASP A 73 3.98 9.42 -8.62
C ASP A 73 4.63 10.76 -8.20
N GLY A 74 5.28 10.75 -7.04
CA GLY A 74 5.93 11.93 -6.46
C GLY A 74 4.99 12.99 -5.86
N ARG A 75 3.67 12.75 -5.87
CA ARG A 75 2.65 13.67 -5.34
C ARG A 75 2.08 13.16 -4.02
N ARG A 76 1.80 14.06 -3.10
CA ARG A 76 1.14 13.70 -1.83
C ARG A 76 -0.27 13.20 -2.08
N LEU A 77 -0.63 12.10 -1.47
CA LEU A 77 -2.02 11.65 -1.40
C LEU A 77 -2.80 12.50 -0.36
N PRO A 78 -4.11 12.66 -0.54
CA PRO A 78 -4.92 13.37 0.45
C PRO A 78 -4.88 12.64 1.80
N PRO A 79 -4.80 13.40 2.90
CA PRO A 79 -4.82 12.81 4.22
C PRO A 79 -6.22 12.27 4.58
N SER A 80 -6.24 11.23 5.40
CA SER A 80 -7.43 10.60 5.94
C SER A 80 -7.42 10.60 7.47
N GLY A 81 -8.50 10.08 8.08
CA GLY A 81 -8.70 10.10 9.52
C GLY A 81 -9.26 11.44 10.03
N THR A 82 -9.67 11.46 11.30
CA THR A 82 -10.32 12.64 11.90
C THR A 82 -9.40 13.85 12.06
N GLN A 83 -8.10 13.61 12.12
CA GLN A 83 -7.08 14.65 12.28
C GLN A 83 -6.28 14.92 11.01
N GLY A 84 -6.59 14.24 9.91
CA GLY A 84 -5.85 14.38 8.65
C GLY A 84 -4.37 13.99 8.74
N GLN A 85 -4.02 13.07 9.62
CA GLN A 85 -2.63 12.69 9.89
C GLN A 85 -2.20 11.38 9.21
N LEU A 86 -3.14 10.67 8.60
CA LEU A 86 -2.91 9.38 7.97
C LEU A 86 -3.06 9.50 6.47
N THR A 87 -2.20 8.85 5.74
CA THR A 87 -2.34 8.68 4.29
C THR A 87 -2.61 7.21 4.02
N ASP A 88 -3.70 6.92 3.33
CA ASP A 88 -4.17 5.56 3.11
C ASP A 88 -3.52 4.95 1.86
N ALA A 89 -2.71 3.91 2.06
CA ALA A 89 -2.09 3.18 0.96
C ALA A 89 -3.08 2.25 0.23
N SER A 90 -4.18 1.88 0.88
CA SER A 90 -5.15 0.94 0.31
C SER A 90 -5.97 1.52 -0.85
N VAL A 91 -5.99 2.85 -1.00
CA VAL A 91 -6.69 3.50 -2.12
C VAL A 91 -6.05 3.28 -3.48
N VAL A 92 -4.83 2.74 -3.51
CA VAL A 92 -4.10 2.46 -4.75
C VAL A 92 -4.05 0.95 -4.98
N PRO A 93 -4.73 0.41 -6.01
CA PRO A 93 -4.67 -1.01 -6.33
C PRO A 93 -3.25 -1.48 -6.66
N ALA A 94 -2.84 -2.65 -6.17
CA ALA A 94 -1.49 -3.16 -6.45
C ALA A 94 -1.25 -3.45 -7.95
N ILE A 95 -2.31 -3.77 -8.70
CA ILE A 95 -2.23 -4.05 -10.14
C ILE A 95 -1.79 -2.84 -10.95
N VAL A 96 -2.07 -1.61 -10.47
CA VAL A 96 -1.67 -0.38 -11.15
C VAL A 96 -0.19 -0.03 -10.92
N LEU A 97 0.47 -0.64 -9.95
CA LEU A 97 1.84 -0.29 -9.59
C LEU A 97 2.85 -0.85 -10.59
N GLN A 98 3.74 0.01 -11.07
CA GLN A 98 4.96 -0.35 -11.78
C GLN A 98 6.06 -0.74 -10.81
N ARG A 99 6.22 0.04 -9.74
CA ARG A 99 7.19 -0.21 -8.67
C ARG A 99 6.85 0.58 -7.42
N VAL A 100 7.44 0.19 -6.31
CA VAL A 100 7.43 0.94 -5.06
C VAL A 100 8.86 1.34 -4.72
N GLU A 101 9.08 2.60 -4.42
CA GLU A 101 10.36 3.15 -4.00
C GLU A 101 10.29 3.53 -2.53
N VAL A 102 11.21 3.01 -1.73
CA VAL A 102 11.28 3.31 -0.30
C VAL A 102 12.63 3.97 0.01
N VAL A 103 12.58 5.21 0.45
CA VAL A 103 13.72 5.96 0.97
C VAL A 103 13.59 5.97 2.49
N ALA A 104 14.36 5.14 3.16
CA ALA A 104 14.23 4.91 4.59
C ALA A 104 14.98 5.94 5.46
N ASP A 105 15.45 7.04 4.90
CA ASP A 105 16.20 8.06 5.61
C ASP A 105 16.24 9.40 4.84
N GLY A 106 16.40 10.53 5.56
CA GLY A 106 16.75 11.82 4.96
C GLY A 106 15.66 12.54 4.19
N GLY A 107 14.41 12.07 4.19
CA GLY A 107 13.31 12.69 3.44
C GLY A 107 12.89 14.07 3.97
N SER A 108 13.13 14.38 5.23
CA SER A 108 12.65 15.61 5.90
C SER A 108 13.28 16.89 5.37
N SER A 109 14.48 16.82 4.83
CA SER A 109 15.17 17.98 4.23
C SER A 109 14.47 18.49 2.95
N ILE A 110 13.74 17.59 2.26
CA ILE A 110 13.05 17.90 1.00
C ILE A 110 11.55 18.06 1.23
N TYR A 111 10.97 17.18 2.06
CA TYR A 111 9.52 17.04 2.20
C TYR A 111 8.95 17.55 3.53
N GLY A 112 9.81 17.95 4.48
CA GLY A 112 9.39 18.48 5.78
C GLY A 112 9.13 17.39 6.83
N SER A 113 8.37 17.78 7.88
CA SER A 113 8.13 16.97 9.08
C SER A 113 7.46 15.62 8.85
N ASP A 114 6.73 15.48 7.76
CA ASP A 114 5.97 14.25 7.46
C ASP A 114 6.87 13.12 6.93
N ALA A 115 8.14 13.42 6.59
CA ALA A 115 9.09 12.48 6.03
C ALA A 115 10.30 12.23 6.95
N VAL A 116 10.10 12.33 8.26
CA VAL A 116 11.19 12.14 9.25
C VAL A 116 11.76 10.72 9.20
N THR A 117 10.89 9.73 9.09
CA THR A 117 11.31 8.32 9.00
C THR A 117 11.63 7.87 7.58
N GLY A 118 11.17 8.64 6.60
CA GLY A 118 11.41 8.38 5.19
C GLY A 118 10.20 8.61 4.32
N VAL A 119 10.34 8.18 3.06
CA VAL A 119 9.36 8.37 2.00
C VAL A 119 9.07 7.03 1.34
N VAL A 120 7.80 6.74 1.10
CA VAL A 120 7.35 5.63 0.26
C VAL A 120 6.65 6.22 -0.95
N ASN A 121 7.13 5.92 -2.16
CA ASN A 121 6.60 6.45 -3.39
C ASN A 121 6.04 5.31 -4.24
N LEU A 122 4.75 5.34 -4.49
CA LEU A 122 4.03 4.41 -5.33
C LEU A 122 4.08 4.91 -6.77
N ILE A 123 4.76 4.21 -7.65
CA ILE A 123 4.89 4.59 -9.06
C ILE A 123 3.91 3.77 -9.90
N PRO A 124 2.89 4.40 -10.53
CA PRO A 124 1.91 3.70 -11.32
C PRO A 124 2.41 3.38 -12.74
N ARG A 125 1.75 2.40 -13.38
CA ARG A 125 1.94 2.02 -14.79
C ARG A 125 1.24 3.02 -15.71
N SER A 126 1.71 4.25 -15.73
CA SER A 126 1.03 5.39 -16.41
C SER A 126 0.92 5.24 -17.92
N THR A 127 1.75 4.39 -18.54
CA THR A 127 1.77 4.16 -20.00
C THR A 127 1.39 2.73 -20.39
N PHE A 128 0.73 2.01 -19.49
CA PHE A 128 0.28 0.64 -19.78
C PHE A 128 -0.69 0.60 -20.94
N THR A 129 -0.53 -0.40 -21.82
CA THR A 129 -1.45 -0.66 -22.93
C THR A 129 -1.82 -2.14 -22.92
N GLY A 130 -3.12 -2.43 -22.98
CA GLY A 130 -3.66 -3.78 -22.95
C GLY A 130 -4.60 -4.03 -21.78
N ASN A 131 -4.79 -5.29 -21.46
CA ASN A 131 -5.63 -5.74 -20.35
C ASN A 131 -4.85 -6.74 -19.47
N GLU A 132 -5.00 -6.63 -18.18
CA GLU A 132 -4.48 -7.60 -17.22
C GLU A 132 -5.50 -7.78 -16.10
N SER A 133 -5.80 -9.04 -15.76
CA SER A 133 -6.69 -9.38 -14.66
C SER A 133 -5.98 -10.34 -13.72
N VAL A 134 -6.16 -10.14 -12.44
CA VAL A 134 -5.69 -11.02 -11.38
C VAL A 134 -6.89 -11.45 -10.57
N VAL A 135 -7.03 -12.76 -10.38
CA VAL A 135 -8.04 -13.36 -9.48
C VAL A 135 -7.27 -14.21 -8.48
N ARG A 136 -7.55 -13.99 -7.22
CA ARG A 136 -7.02 -14.78 -6.12
C ARG A 136 -8.18 -15.34 -5.32
N PHE A 137 -8.09 -16.62 -5.00
CA PHE A 137 -9.01 -17.30 -4.10
C PHE A 137 -8.20 -17.97 -3.00
N GLY A 138 -8.55 -17.71 -1.74
CA GLY A 138 -7.95 -18.32 -0.57
C GLY A 138 -9.00 -19.05 0.25
N VAL A 139 -8.62 -20.22 0.78
CA VAL A 139 -9.47 -21.02 1.69
C VAL A 139 -8.61 -21.47 2.86
N ALA A 140 -9.14 -21.30 4.06
CA ALA A 140 -8.57 -21.84 5.27
C ALA A 140 -9.70 -22.38 6.16
N ASP A 141 -9.36 -22.89 7.33
CA ASP A 141 -10.36 -23.35 8.28
C ASP A 141 -11.22 -22.15 8.77
N SER A 142 -12.53 -22.21 8.50
CA SER A 142 -13.51 -21.15 8.79
C SER A 142 -13.21 -19.78 8.14
N TYR A 143 -12.43 -19.76 7.04
CA TYR A 143 -12.09 -18.52 6.35
C TYR A 143 -12.02 -18.74 4.83
N ASP A 144 -12.62 -17.85 4.09
CA ASP A 144 -12.52 -17.75 2.64
C ASP A 144 -12.26 -16.30 2.21
N GLU A 145 -11.53 -16.16 1.12
CA GLU A 145 -11.13 -14.86 0.58
C GLU A 145 -11.22 -14.92 -0.95
N LEU A 146 -11.83 -13.91 -1.54
CA LEU A 146 -11.84 -13.68 -2.98
C LEU A 146 -11.30 -12.28 -3.26
N GLN A 147 -10.29 -12.18 -4.10
CA GLN A 147 -9.77 -10.91 -4.58
C GLN A 147 -9.74 -10.91 -6.10
N VAL A 148 -10.22 -9.82 -6.69
CA VAL A 148 -10.23 -9.61 -8.15
C VAL A 148 -9.67 -8.22 -8.43
N ALA A 149 -8.69 -8.15 -9.31
CA ALA A 149 -8.14 -6.87 -9.77
C ALA A 149 -8.08 -6.85 -11.29
N HIS A 150 -8.32 -5.70 -11.88
CA HIS A 150 -8.25 -5.48 -13.32
C HIS A 150 -7.61 -4.15 -13.66
N ILE A 151 -6.78 -4.14 -14.70
CA ILE A 151 -6.21 -2.94 -15.30
C ILE A 151 -6.44 -2.97 -16.81
N PHE A 152 -6.90 -1.86 -17.34
CA PHE A 152 -7.03 -1.60 -18.76
C PHE A 152 -6.24 -0.35 -19.12
N GLY A 153 -5.52 -0.40 -20.22
CA GLY A 153 -4.78 0.75 -20.73
C GLY A 153 -4.84 0.86 -22.25
N THR A 154 -4.90 2.07 -22.73
CA THR A 154 -4.82 2.39 -24.15
C THR A 154 -4.04 3.68 -24.36
N SER A 155 -3.38 3.80 -25.50
CA SER A 155 -2.65 5.01 -25.91
C SER A 155 -3.01 5.40 -27.31
N TRP A 156 -2.98 6.70 -27.57
CA TRP A 156 -3.19 7.32 -28.89
C TRP A 156 -2.16 8.44 -29.09
N GLY A 157 -2.02 8.94 -30.28
CA GLY A 157 -0.90 9.79 -30.70
C GLY A 157 -0.48 10.94 -29.76
N SER A 158 -1.38 11.46 -28.92
CA SER A 158 -1.09 12.58 -28.01
C SER A 158 -1.42 12.30 -26.54
N GLY A 159 -1.88 11.08 -26.21
CA GLY A 159 -2.29 10.76 -24.85
C GLY A 159 -2.42 9.27 -24.56
N ASN A 160 -2.66 8.96 -23.32
CA ASN A 160 -2.95 7.61 -22.86
C ASN A 160 -4.00 7.65 -21.76
N LEU A 161 -4.69 6.53 -21.58
CA LEU A 161 -5.64 6.31 -20.52
C LEU A 161 -5.32 4.97 -19.87
N VAL A 162 -5.24 4.97 -18.54
CA VAL A 162 -5.14 3.74 -17.73
C VAL A 162 -6.24 3.78 -16.69
N ILE A 163 -7.01 2.70 -16.61
CA ILE A 163 -8.06 2.50 -15.60
C ILE A 163 -7.75 1.20 -14.88
N ALA A 164 -7.77 1.23 -13.55
CA ALA A 164 -7.61 0.05 -12.74
C ALA A 164 -8.59 0.05 -11.57
N GLY A 165 -8.93 -1.15 -11.10
CA GLY A 165 -9.77 -1.35 -9.93
C GLY A 165 -9.48 -2.69 -9.29
N GLU A 166 -9.81 -2.79 -8.01
CA GLU A 166 -9.77 -4.04 -7.26
C GLU A 166 -11.04 -4.20 -6.44
N TYR A 167 -11.42 -5.44 -6.23
CA TYR A 167 -12.48 -5.86 -5.34
C TYR A 167 -11.97 -7.00 -4.48
N GLY A 168 -12.19 -6.91 -3.18
CA GLY A 168 -11.87 -7.96 -2.23
C GLY A 168 -13.07 -8.25 -1.34
N ASP A 169 -13.32 -9.52 -1.10
CA ASP A 169 -14.32 -10.02 -0.17
C ASP A 169 -13.71 -11.17 0.64
N HIS A 170 -14.04 -11.26 1.91
CA HIS A 170 -13.58 -12.31 2.80
C HIS A 170 -14.57 -12.57 3.91
N SER A 171 -14.62 -13.81 4.39
CA SER A 171 -15.41 -14.17 5.56
C SER A 171 -14.78 -13.58 6.83
N GLY A 172 -15.61 -13.25 7.81
CA GLY A 172 -15.14 -12.88 9.15
C GLY A 172 -14.46 -14.07 9.83
N LEU A 173 -13.38 -13.80 10.58
CA LEU A 173 -12.71 -14.80 11.38
C LEU A 173 -12.90 -14.46 12.87
N ASP A 174 -13.81 -15.16 13.53
CA ASP A 174 -14.06 -14.96 14.95
C ASP A 174 -12.99 -15.64 15.81
N GLY A 175 -12.62 -15.00 16.95
CA GLY A 175 -11.62 -15.54 17.87
C GLY A 175 -12.02 -16.89 18.47
N VAL A 176 -13.33 -17.15 18.62
CA VAL A 176 -13.89 -18.41 19.13
C VAL A 176 -13.66 -19.60 18.19
N ASP A 177 -13.42 -19.35 16.91
CA ASP A 177 -13.14 -20.40 15.91
C ASP A 177 -11.69 -20.89 15.97
N ARG A 178 -10.89 -20.31 16.86
CA ARG A 178 -9.48 -20.67 17.03
C ARG A 178 -9.26 -21.54 18.25
N SER A 179 -8.58 -22.67 18.03
CA SER A 179 -8.31 -23.69 19.08
C SER A 179 -7.39 -23.24 20.21
N PHE A 180 -6.88 -22.01 20.18
CA PHE A 180 -6.00 -21.44 21.20
C PHE A 180 -6.64 -20.29 21.98
N TYR A 181 -7.95 -20.11 21.84
CA TYR A 181 -8.76 -19.17 22.63
C TYR A 181 -9.50 -19.90 23.72
#